data_243c1fe05ce018ad3db6b815296ed2b5
#
_entry.id   243c1fe05ce018ad3db6b815296ed2b5
#
_cell.length_a   1.000
_cell.length_b   1.000
_cell.length_c   1.000
_cell.angle_alpha   90.00
_cell.angle_beta   90.00
_cell.angle_gamma   90.00
#
_symmetry.space_group_name_H-M   'P 1'
#
loop_
_entity.id
_entity.type
_entity.pdbx_description
1 polymer ?
#
loop_
_entity_poly.entity_id
_entity_poly.type
_entity_poly.pdbx_seq_one_letter_code
_entity_poly.pdbx_strand_id
1 'polypeptide(L)'
;NDERYWDINLLNKWIAISSIIFLAVTVWVFVDDNDDEFKDYQREFRKMEVEIAKRKLQDRATEIENDKSEFENALAVAQSEFDGRKDELSKLEDQLKTIQDRHYDQNMVYQSHKAEVEALKYLLESENISGGGPNYRDEYYAALEKLDKLRLEKESSEIEIAATESRIKSIKLEVKKKQDELNRFTRDYNLAENKLKKLDRDQMTLANKLGDIVRDLPILDFLDPYYKVHQVVVADVKYDVNFASVPVVDRCTSCHLGIDNPDYVDAPQPYTTHPNLDLYLTSSSPHPINNFGCTSCHAGRSRGTTFLSSSHTPNTPEDKKRWIEEHDWKVNHHWLTPMLPTRYTEASCFNCHSNTSDLAGAEKINLGLSLVDKAGCNGCHHNENWPSLEKAGPNLKHINEKLTE
;
A
#
# COMPACT_ATOMS: atom_id res chain seq x y z
N ASN A 1 -11.82 4.10 -76.90
CA ASN A 1 -11.86 5.44 -76.28
C ASN A 1 -12.24 5.25 -74.85
N ASP A 2 -11.21 5.14 -74.05
CA ASP A 2 -11.35 5.12 -72.56
C ASP A 2 -11.32 6.59 -72.10
N GLU A 3 -12.48 7.24 -72.16
CA GLU A 3 -12.63 8.57 -71.58
C GLU A 3 -12.54 8.50 -70.09
N ARG A 4 -11.29 8.51 -69.55
CA ARG A 4 -11.05 8.66 -68.13
C ARG A 4 -11.23 10.13 -67.80
N TYR A 5 -12.36 10.47 -67.20
CA TYR A 5 -12.68 11.81 -66.69
C TYR A 5 -11.75 12.27 -65.56
N TRP A 6 -10.92 11.39 -65.06
CA TRP A 6 -10.04 11.66 -63.90
C TRP A 6 -8.57 11.42 -64.24
N ASP A 7 -7.72 12.41 -63.98
CA ASP A 7 -6.26 12.23 -64.03
C ASP A 7 -5.79 11.40 -62.84
N ILE A 8 -5.47 10.14 -63.05
CA ILE A 8 -5.04 9.19 -62.04
C ILE A 8 -3.76 9.67 -61.34
N ASN A 9 -2.85 10.32 -62.06
CA ASN A 9 -1.59 10.83 -61.48
C ASN A 9 -1.84 12.01 -60.53
N LEU A 10 -2.78 12.88 -60.90
CA LEU A 10 -3.20 13.99 -60.05
C LEU A 10 -3.92 13.45 -58.80
N LEU A 11 -4.80 12.46 -58.96
CA LEU A 11 -5.50 11.82 -57.83
C LEU A 11 -4.55 11.15 -56.90
N ASN A 12 -3.57 10.40 -57.39
CA ASN A 12 -2.54 9.75 -56.58
C ASN A 12 -1.68 10.78 -55.79
N LYS A 13 -1.36 11.94 -56.42
CA LYS A 13 -0.67 13.03 -55.69
C LYS A 13 -1.53 13.56 -54.53
N TRP A 14 -2.82 13.79 -54.76
CA TRP A 14 -3.70 14.27 -53.73
C TRP A 14 -3.89 13.23 -52.62
N ILE A 15 -3.98 11.94 -52.95
CA ILE A 15 -4.05 10.84 -51.97
C ILE A 15 -2.75 10.82 -51.16
N ALA A 16 -1.58 10.92 -51.78
CA ALA A 16 -0.32 10.95 -51.08
C ALA A 16 -0.19 12.17 -50.11
N ILE A 17 -0.56 13.37 -50.61
CA ILE A 17 -0.53 14.59 -49.77
C ILE A 17 -1.49 14.47 -48.59
N SER A 18 -2.74 14.05 -48.84
CA SER A 18 -3.75 13.89 -47.79
C SER A 18 -3.33 12.82 -46.73
N SER A 19 -2.71 11.74 -47.18
CA SER A 19 -2.21 10.67 -46.28
C SER A 19 -1.06 11.17 -45.41
N ILE A 20 -0.15 12.00 -45.98
CA ILE A 20 0.93 12.60 -45.18
C ILE A 20 0.37 13.60 -44.16
N ILE A 21 -0.57 14.46 -44.59
CA ILE A 21 -1.25 15.39 -43.66
C ILE A 21 -1.97 14.62 -42.56
N PHE A 22 -2.72 13.57 -42.93
CA PHE A 22 -3.42 12.74 -41.96
C PHE A 22 -2.45 12.09 -40.96
N LEU A 23 -1.33 11.54 -41.45
CA LEU A 23 -0.29 10.99 -40.57
C LEU A 23 0.29 12.07 -39.64
N ALA A 24 0.62 13.25 -40.17
CA ALA A 24 1.13 14.35 -39.36
C ALA A 24 0.15 14.81 -38.28
N VAL A 25 -1.13 14.94 -38.61
CA VAL A 25 -2.19 15.28 -37.65
C VAL A 25 -2.37 14.17 -36.64
N THR A 26 -2.34 12.91 -37.04
CA THR A 26 -2.44 11.77 -36.12
C THR A 26 -1.28 11.76 -35.12
N VAL A 27 -0.05 11.94 -35.61
CA VAL A 27 1.12 12.05 -34.71
C VAL A 27 0.98 13.22 -33.76
N TRP A 28 0.52 14.38 -34.27
CA TRP A 28 0.31 15.55 -33.42
C TRP A 28 -0.74 15.29 -32.32
N VAL A 29 -1.85 14.65 -32.65
CA VAL A 29 -2.88 14.28 -31.66
C VAL A 29 -2.29 13.39 -30.56
N PHE A 30 -1.46 12.39 -30.91
CA PHE A 30 -0.80 11.55 -29.91
C PHE A 30 0.20 12.32 -29.04
N VAL A 31 0.90 13.29 -29.60
CA VAL A 31 1.84 14.15 -28.83
C VAL A 31 1.07 15.08 -27.90
N ASP A 32 0.01 15.70 -28.40
CA ASP A 32 -0.85 16.60 -27.62
C ASP A 32 -1.57 15.88 -26.48
N ASP A 33 -2.10 14.68 -26.74
CA ASP A 33 -2.76 13.82 -25.74
C ASP A 33 -1.78 13.28 -24.68
N ASN A 34 -0.50 13.12 -25.03
CA ASN A 34 0.52 12.69 -24.09
C ASN A 34 0.97 13.81 -23.14
N ASP A 35 0.77 15.09 -23.47
CA ASP A 35 1.17 16.24 -22.62
C ASP A 35 0.03 16.67 -21.67
N ASP A 36 -0.39 15.72 -20.84
CA ASP A 36 -1.44 15.92 -19.84
C ASP A 36 -0.97 16.76 -18.64
N GLU A 37 -1.81 17.69 -18.18
CA GLU A 37 -1.54 18.62 -17.06
C GLU A 37 -1.16 17.87 -15.76
N PHE A 38 -1.77 16.71 -15.47
CA PHE A 38 -1.43 15.94 -14.27
C PHE A 38 0.04 15.48 -14.25
N LYS A 39 0.68 15.30 -15.40
CA LYS A 39 2.10 14.92 -15.50
C LYS A 39 3.03 16.03 -15.00
N ASP A 40 2.64 17.28 -15.16
CA ASP A 40 3.41 18.42 -14.63
C ASP A 40 3.40 18.43 -13.10
N TYR A 41 2.23 18.21 -12.49
CA TYR A 41 2.14 18.06 -11.03
C TYR A 41 2.99 16.89 -10.53
N GLN A 42 3.02 15.77 -11.24
CA GLN A 42 3.85 14.62 -10.89
C GLN A 42 5.35 14.92 -11.04
N ARG A 43 5.75 15.65 -12.07
CA ARG A 43 7.15 16.09 -12.29
C ARG A 43 7.62 16.99 -11.15
N GLU A 44 6.78 17.94 -10.74
CA GLU A 44 7.10 18.87 -9.64
C GLU A 44 7.14 18.14 -8.29
N PHE A 45 6.16 17.29 -8.02
CA PHE A 45 6.15 16.47 -6.82
C PHE A 45 7.40 15.61 -6.68
N ARG A 46 7.87 15.00 -7.77
CA ARG A 46 9.10 14.19 -7.77
C ARG A 46 10.34 15.00 -7.35
N LYS A 47 10.46 16.24 -7.80
CA LYS A 47 11.56 17.12 -7.36
C LYS A 47 11.50 17.35 -5.85
N MET A 48 10.32 17.66 -5.33
CA MET A 48 10.08 17.85 -3.91
C MET A 48 10.34 16.57 -3.10
N GLU A 49 9.90 15.41 -3.59
CA GLU A 49 10.14 14.11 -2.96
C GLU A 49 11.64 13.81 -2.85
N VAL A 50 12.42 14.11 -3.88
CA VAL A 50 13.89 13.98 -3.85
C VAL A 50 14.50 14.93 -2.81
N GLU A 51 14.05 16.17 -2.72
CA GLU A 51 14.56 17.13 -1.72
C GLU A 51 14.24 16.71 -0.29
N ILE A 52 13.02 16.27 -0.03
CA ILE A 52 12.61 15.76 1.29
C ILE A 52 13.41 14.49 1.63
N ALA A 53 13.59 13.57 0.68
CA ALA A 53 14.38 12.38 0.88
C ALA A 53 15.87 12.72 1.17
N LYS A 54 16.45 13.69 0.47
CA LYS A 54 17.81 14.17 0.73
C LYS A 54 17.94 14.80 2.12
N ARG A 55 16.99 15.64 2.51
CA ARG A 55 16.96 16.26 3.86
C ARG A 55 16.87 15.20 4.95
N LYS A 56 15.93 14.27 4.86
CA LYS A 56 15.80 13.16 5.80
C LYS A 56 17.05 12.29 5.89
N LEU A 57 17.71 12.04 4.76
CA LEU A 57 18.96 11.30 4.74
C LEU A 57 20.08 12.07 5.46
N GLN A 58 20.16 13.38 5.25
CA GLN A 58 21.16 14.23 5.89
C GLN A 58 20.93 14.35 7.40
N ASP A 59 19.69 14.56 7.83
CA ASP A 59 19.32 14.63 9.25
C ASP A 59 19.65 13.30 9.95
N ARG A 60 19.34 12.18 9.34
CA ARG A 60 19.66 10.85 9.87
C ARG A 60 21.16 10.53 9.81
N ALA A 61 21.88 10.98 8.81
CA ALA A 61 23.32 10.76 8.72
C ALA A 61 24.07 11.40 9.91
N THR A 62 23.67 12.61 10.31
CA THR A 62 24.28 13.29 11.46
C THR A 62 23.98 12.64 12.80
N GLU A 63 22.78 12.09 13.00
CA GLU A 63 22.42 11.30 14.18
C GLU A 63 23.17 9.95 14.21
N ILE A 64 23.26 9.29 13.07
CA ILE A 64 23.82 7.95 12.95
C ILE A 64 25.32 7.91 13.06
N GLU A 65 26.06 8.95 12.63
CA GLU A 65 27.53 8.93 12.59
C GLU A 65 28.15 8.76 13.97
N ASN A 66 27.53 9.32 15.02
CA ASN A 66 27.98 9.16 16.39
C ASN A 66 27.62 7.79 17.01
N ASP A 67 26.40 7.34 16.80
CA ASP A 67 25.91 6.12 17.44
C ASP A 67 26.28 4.84 16.66
N LYS A 68 26.45 4.93 15.35
CA LYS A 68 26.83 3.81 14.49
C LYS A 68 28.19 3.22 14.90
N SER A 69 29.15 4.06 15.28
CA SER A 69 30.47 3.62 15.71
C SER A 69 30.41 2.74 16.96
N GLU A 70 29.48 3.01 17.87
CA GLU A 70 29.27 2.19 19.08
C GLU A 70 28.70 0.81 18.72
N PHE A 71 27.71 0.75 17.84
CA PHE A 71 27.14 -0.52 17.36
C PHE A 71 28.14 -1.34 16.55
N GLU A 72 28.94 -0.69 15.70
CA GLU A 72 30.01 -1.36 14.92
C GLU A 72 31.09 -1.91 15.83
N ASN A 73 31.51 -1.17 16.86
CA ASN A 73 32.47 -1.64 17.86
C ASN A 73 31.90 -2.82 18.65
N ALA A 74 30.66 -2.75 19.09
CA ALA A 74 30.01 -3.85 19.81
C ALA A 74 29.89 -5.11 18.94
N LEU A 75 29.60 -4.95 17.65
CA LEU A 75 29.60 -6.06 16.67
C LEU A 75 30.99 -6.62 16.47
N ALA A 76 32.02 -5.77 16.33
CA ALA A 76 33.41 -6.21 16.18
C ALA A 76 33.91 -7.00 17.40
N VAL A 77 33.55 -6.58 18.62
CA VAL A 77 33.85 -7.33 19.84
C VAL A 77 33.17 -8.70 19.82
N ALA A 78 31.85 -8.72 19.56
CA ALA A 78 31.10 -9.98 19.48
C ALA A 78 31.64 -10.92 18.37
N GLN A 79 32.07 -10.36 17.23
CA GLN A 79 32.69 -11.12 16.16
C GLN A 79 34.05 -11.69 16.58
N SER A 80 34.87 -10.90 17.30
CA SER A 80 36.17 -11.37 17.84
C SER A 80 36.01 -12.50 18.86
N GLU A 81 35.02 -12.38 19.74
CA GLU A 81 34.69 -13.45 20.69
C GLU A 81 34.19 -14.71 20.01
N PHE A 82 33.38 -14.57 18.97
CA PHE A 82 32.93 -15.68 18.14
C PHE A 82 34.10 -16.35 17.42
N ASP A 83 35.01 -15.55 16.85
CA ASP A 83 36.22 -16.06 16.16
C ASP A 83 37.14 -16.84 17.12
N GLY A 84 37.25 -16.36 18.38
CA GLY A 84 37.96 -17.09 19.44
C GLY A 84 37.33 -18.44 19.82
N ARG A 85 36.06 -18.65 19.51
CA ARG A 85 35.30 -19.88 19.79
C ARG A 85 35.07 -20.76 18.57
N LYS A 86 35.67 -20.46 17.43
CA LYS A 86 35.52 -21.25 16.17
C LYS A 86 35.95 -22.71 16.34
N ASP A 87 37.04 -22.95 17.07
CA ASP A 87 37.52 -24.30 17.32
C ASP A 87 36.55 -25.10 18.21
N GLU A 88 35.95 -24.45 19.21
CA GLU A 88 34.90 -25.06 20.02
C GLU A 88 33.66 -25.37 19.17
N LEU A 89 33.24 -24.42 18.32
CA LEU A 89 32.11 -24.59 17.43
C LEU A 89 32.32 -25.77 16.45
N SER A 90 33.49 -25.84 15.83
CA SER A 90 33.84 -26.96 14.90
C SER A 90 33.76 -28.30 15.61
N LYS A 91 34.31 -28.39 16.81
CA LYS A 91 34.24 -29.64 17.63
C LYS A 91 32.80 -30.04 17.97
N LEU A 92 31.96 -29.05 18.32
CA LEU A 92 30.53 -29.26 18.62
C LEU A 92 29.77 -29.72 17.38
N GLU A 93 30.05 -29.13 16.21
CA GLU A 93 29.45 -29.53 14.95
C GLU A 93 29.81 -30.94 14.54
N ASP A 94 31.11 -31.36 14.72
CA ASP A 94 31.54 -32.72 14.51
C ASP A 94 30.92 -33.71 15.49
N GLN A 95 30.83 -33.33 16.77
CA GLN A 95 30.12 -34.10 17.80
C GLN A 95 28.66 -34.30 17.45
N LEU A 96 27.98 -33.21 17.04
CA LEU A 96 26.56 -33.23 16.63
C LEU A 96 26.36 -34.26 15.50
N LYS A 97 27.20 -34.20 14.49
CA LYS A 97 27.15 -35.15 13.37
C LYS A 97 27.31 -36.61 13.85
N THR A 98 28.29 -36.85 14.72
CA THR A 98 28.51 -38.19 15.29
C THR A 98 27.30 -38.68 16.09
N ILE A 99 26.68 -37.81 16.88
CA ILE A 99 25.49 -38.15 17.67
C ILE A 99 24.30 -38.41 16.74
N GLN A 100 24.12 -37.61 15.68
CA GLN A 100 23.06 -37.79 14.68
C GLN A 100 23.21 -39.11 13.93
N ASP A 101 24.41 -39.49 13.52
CA ASP A 101 24.70 -40.77 12.88
C ASP A 101 24.35 -41.93 13.84
N ARG A 102 24.81 -41.87 15.10
CA ARG A 102 24.48 -42.87 16.13
C ARG A 102 22.96 -42.95 16.37
N HIS A 103 22.27 -41.82 16.48
CA HIS A 103 20.82 -41.78 16.63
C HIS A 103 20.09 -42.42 15.45
N TYR A 104 20.56 -42.17 14.23
CA TYR A 104 20.02 -42.81 13.04
C TYR A 104 20.13 -44.35 13.12
N ASP A 105 21.30 -44.90 13.46
CA ASP A 105 21.51 -46.32 13.63
C ASP A 105 20.63 -46.90 14.75
N GLN A 106 20.56 -46.26 15.91
CA GLN A 106 19.69 -46.67 17.02
C GLN A 106 18.20 -46.66 16.63
N ASN A 107 17.78 -45.65 15.87
CA ASN A 107 16.39 -45.58 15.38
C ASN A 107 16.10 -46.73 14.39
N MET A 108 17.03 -47.08 13.50
CA MET A 108 16.85 -48.17 12.57
C MET A 108 16.71 -49.52 13.33
N VAL A 109 17.56 -49.74 14.35
CA VAL A 109 17.49 -50.94 15.20
C VAL A 109 16.19 -50.98 16.00
N TYR A 110 15.79 -49.87 16.57
CA TYR A 110 14.51 -49.73 17.29
C TYR A 110 13.30 -50.04 16.39
N GLN A 111 13.24 -49.49 15.17
CA GLN A 111 12.15 -49.75 14.25
C GLN A 111 12.09 -51.22 13.79
N SER A 112 13.24 -51.81 13.52
CA SER A 112 13.33 -53.23 13.17
C SER A 112 12.84 -54.14 14.31
N HIS A 113 13.27 -53.84 15.53
CA HIS A 113 12.87 -54.65 16.70
C HIS A 113 11.40 -54.39 17.08
N LYS A 114 10.87 -53.17 16.88
CA LYS A 114 9.48 -52.89 17.04
C LYS A 114 8.60 -53.75 16.11
N ALA A 115 8.99 -53.88 14.86
CA ALA A 115 8.28 -54.76 13.91
C ALA A 115 8.31 -56.25 14.36
N GLU A 116 9.43 -56.72 14.95
CA GLU A 116 9.52 -58.05 15.52
C GLU A 116 8.57 -58.25 16.70
N VAL A 117 8.51 -57.26 17.63
CA VAL A 117 7.56 -57.28 18.78
C VAL A 117 6.11 -57.31 18.30
N GLU A 118 5.77 -56.49 17.28
CA GLU A 118 4.42 -56.46 16.69
C GLU A 118 4.07 -57.85 16.04
N ALA A 119 5.00 -58.49 15.37
CA ALA A 119 4.82 -59.84 14.83
C ALA A 119 4.61 -60.88 15.92
N LEU A 120 5.43 -60.86 17.00
CA LEU A 120 5.26 -61.78 18.14
C LEU A 120 3.92 -61.53 18.88
N LYS A 121 3.50 -60.30 18.99
CA LYS A 121 2.19 -59.95 19.53
C LYS A 121 1.06 -60.58 18.73
N TYR A 122 1.13 -60.48 17.40
CA TYR A 122 0.12 -61.13 16.53
C TYR A 122 0.09 -62.65 16.70
N LEU A 123 1.26 -63.29 16.78
CA LEU A 123 1.38 -64.73 16.99
C LEU A 123 0.79 -65.16 18.36
N LEU A 124 1.10 -64.43 19.43
CA LEU A 124 0.54 -64.66 20.76
C LEU A 124 -0.99 -64.50 20.80
N GLU A 125 -1.54 -63.49 20.12
CA GLU A 125 -2.99 -63.27 20.00
C GLU A 125 -3.66 -64.40 19.22
N SER A 126 -3.03 -64.88 18.13
CA SER A 126 -3.55 -65.99 17.31
C SER A 126 -3.50 -67.35 18.04
N GLU A 127 -2.48 -67.59 18.88
CA GLU A 127 -2.38 -68.77 19.74
C GLU A 127 -3.51 -68.82 20.78
N ASN A 128 -3.81 -67.69 21.39
CA ASN A 128 -4.92 -67.59 22.36
C ASN A 128 -6.29 -67.90 21.74
N ILE A 129 -6.46 -67.71 20.44
CA ILE A 129 -7.71 -68.01 19.71
C ILE A 129 -7.76 -69.49 19.28
N SER A 130 -6.59 -70.09 18.91
CA SER A 130 -6.56 -71.45 18.30
C SER A 130 -6.42 -72.59 19.30
N GLY A 131 -6.01 -72.32 20.56
CA GLY A 131 -6.02 -73.31 21.66
C GLY A 131 -4.92 -74.39 21.57
N GLY A 132 -3.85 -74.24 20.77
CA GLY A 132 -2.77 -75.21 20.68
C GLY A 132 -1.68 -74.82 19.67
N GLY A 133 -0.53 -74.38 20.15
CA GLY A 133 0.65 -73.97 19.36
C GLY A 133 1.86 -73.76 20.26
N PRO A 134 3.02 -73.33 19.70
CA PRO A 134 4.21 -72.97 20.47
C PRO A 134 3.95 -71.78 21.37
N ASN A 135 4.39 -71.80 22.63
CA ASN A 135 4.18 -70.72 23.61
C ASN A 135 5.09 -69.51 23.26
N TYR A 136 4.50 -68.48 22.62
CA TYR A 136 5.20 -67.24 22.23
C TYR A 136 5.24 -66.18 23.36
N ARG A 137 4.66 -66.47 24.52
CA ARG A 137 4.54 -65.50 25.62
C ARG A 137 5.89 -65.01 26.15
N ASP A 138 6.81 -65.92 26.43
CA ASP A 138 8.10 -65.59 27.03
C ASP A 138 8.98 -64.83 26.02
N GLU A 139 8.93 -65.21 24.72
CA GLU A 139 9.61 -64.53 23.64
C GLU A 139 9.06 -63.08 23.44
N TYR A 140 7.76 -62.89 23.50
CA TYR A 140 7.12 -61.60 23.40
C TYR A 140 7.56 -60.65 24.53
N TYR A 141 7.51 -61.10 25.79
CA TYR A 141 7.91 -60.26 26.92
C TYR A 141 9.43 -59.95 26.93
N ALA A 142 10.28 -60.90 26.53
CA ALA A 142 11.72 -60.63 26.36
C ALA A 142 11.99 -59.63 25.24
N ALA A 143 11.28 -59.73 24.13
CA ALA A 143 11.39 -58.77 23.04
C ALA A 143 10.86 -57.36 23.44
N LEU A 144 9.81 -57.30 24.25
CA LEU A 144 9.28 -56.05 24.76
C LEU A 144 10.26 -55.35 25.69
N GLU A 145 10.92 -56.07 26.61
CA GLU A 145 11.95 -55.49 27.49
C GLU A 145 13.15 -54.94 26.70
N LYS A 146 13.55 -55.69 25.63
CA LYS A 146 14.59 -55.19 24.74
C LYS A 146 14.18 -53.96 23.97
N LEU A 147 12.92 -53.88 23.52
CA LEU A 147 12.36 -52.71 22.84
C LEU A 147 12.39 -51.48 23.74
N ASP A 148 12.05 -51.63 25.02
CA ASP A 148 12.10 -50.52 25.98
C ASP A 148 13.53 -50.04 26.20
N LYS A 149 14.55 -50.93 26.26
CA LYS A 149 15.98 -50.54 26.33
C LYS A 149 16.41 -49.74 25.10
N LEU A 150 16.06 -50.23 23.91
CA LEU A 150 16.35 -49.53 22.64
C LEU A 150 15.65 -48.16 22.55
N ARG A 151 14.44 -48.06 23.09
CA ARG A 151 13.72 -46.77 23.16
C ARG A 151 14.47 -45.76 24.04
N LEU A 152 14.92 -46.19 25.23
CA LEU A 152 15.69 -45.33 26.14
C LEU A 152 17.02 -44.87 25.54
N GLU A 153 17.74 -45.77 24.83
CA GLU A 153 18.99 -45.42 24.12
C GLU A 153 18.73 -44.37 23.04
N LYS A 154 17.64 -44.53 22.23
CA LYS A 154 17.23 -43.57 21.23
C LYS A 154 16.88 -42.23 21.85
N GLU A 155 16.02 -42.19 22.90
CA GLU A 155 15.63 -40.98 23.59
C GLU A 155 16.82 -40.24 24.22
N SER A 156 17.82 -41.01 24.73
CA SER A 156 19.07 -40.41 25.25
C SER A 156 19.84 -39.68 24.16
N SER A 157 19.95 -40.24 22.97
CA SER A 157 20.63 -39.58 21.85
C SER A 157 19.86 -38.38 21.32
N GLU A 158 18.52 -38.39 21.35
CA GLU A 158 17.68 -37.20 21.03
C GLU A 158 17.95 -36.04 21.99
N ILE A 159 18.07 -36.30 23.30
CA ILE A 159 18.42 -35.32 24.30
C ILE A 159 19.83 -34.75 24.08
N GLU A 160 20.82 -35.60 23.74
CA GLU A 160 22.18 -35.18 23.44
C GLU A 160 22.23 -34.28 22.19
N ILE A 161 21.47 -34.60 21.14
CA ILE A 161 21.31 -33.76 19.93
C ILE A 161 20.78 -32.39 20.33
N ALA A 162 19.64 -32.33 21.01
CA ALA A 162 19.01 -31.10 21.41
C ALA A 162 19.91 -30.21 22.30
N ALA A 163 20.65 -30.80 23.23
CA ALA A 163 21.61 -30.11 24.08
C ALA A 163 22.77 -29.51 23.27
N THR A 164 23.33 -30.29 22.32
CA THR A 164 24.44 -29.84 21.48
C THR A 164 24.02 -28.77 20.51
N GLU A 165 22.85 -28.90 19.87
CA GLU A 165 22.24 -27.86 19.01
C GLU A 165 21.99 -26.57 19.78
N SER A 166 21.46 -26.65 21.01
CA SER A 166 21.25 -25.48 21.88
C SER A 166 22.55 -24.77 22.18
N ARG A 167 23.65 -25.50 22.43
CA ARG A 167 24.97 -24.93 22.68
C ARG A 167 25.56 -24.26 21.44
N ILE A 168 25.47 -24.89 20.28
CA ILE A 168 25.86 -24.29 19.00
C ILE A 168 25.07 -23.02 18.74
N LYS A 169 23.74 -23.06 18.93
CA LYS A 169 22.85 -21.90 18.75
C LYS A 169 23.23 -20.76 19.69
N SER A 170 23.57 -21.05 20.96
CA SER A 170 23.96 -20.01 21.92
C SER A 170 25.23 -19.27 21.50
N ILE A 171 26.23 -20.00 20.94
CA ILE A 171 27.48 -19.40 20.45
C ILE A 171 27.23 -18.46 19.27
N LYS A 172 26.32 -18.84 18.34
CA LYS A 172 25.98 -18.05 17.17
C LYS A 172 25.05 -16.87 17.47
N LEU A 173 24.31 -16.90 18.60
CA LEU A 173 23.24 -15.98 18.91
C LEU A 173 23.75 -14.55 19.18
N GLU A 174 24.89 -14.39 19.88
CA GLU A 174 25.42 -13.08 20.27
C GLU A 174 25.78 -12.22 19.04
N VAL A 175 26.52 -12.76 18.10
CA VAL A 175 26.86 -12.06 16.84
C VAL A 175 25.58 -11.69 16.09
N LYS A 176 24.63 -12.64 16.00
CA LYS A 176 23.37 -12.38 15.32
C LYS A 176 22.58 -11.27 16.00
N LYS A 177 22.50 -11.23 17.33
CA LYS A 177 21.83 -10.16 18.07
C LYS A 177 22.46 -8.82 17.76
N LYS A 178 23.78 -8.69 17.82
CA LYS A 178 24.48 -7.42 17.53
C LYS A 178 24.30 -6.99 16.08
N GLN A 179 24.32 -7.94 15.15
CA GLN A 179 24.01 -7.66 13.75
C GLN A 179 22.56 -7.18 13.54
N ASP A 180 21.61 -7.81 14.24
CA ASP A 180 20.20 -7.41 14.18
C ASP A 180 19.96 -6.05 14.82
N GLU A 181 20.67 -5.71 15.92
CA GLU A 181 20.64 -4.39 16.56
C GLU A 181 21.17 -3.31 15.58
N LEU A 182 22.33 -3.53 14.97
CA LEU A 182 22.89 -2.64 13.95
C LEU A 182 21.96 -2.49 12.73
N ASN A 183 21.39 -3.58 12.26
CA ASN A 183 20.46 -3.57 11.12
C ASN A 183 19.17 -2.80 11.44
N ARG A 184 18.64 -2.91 12.65
CA ARG A 184 17.47 -2.13 13.10
C ARG A 184 17.79 -0.64 13.16
N PHE A 185 18.92 -0.31 13.75
CA PHE A 185 19.38 1.08 13.88
C PHE A 185 19.59 1.72 12.50
N THR A 186 20.21 1.02 11.57
CA THR A 186 20.50 1.53 10.20
C THR A 186 19.33 1.38 9.23
N ARG A 187 18.24 0.73 9.65
CA ARG A 187 17.11 0.40 8.77
C ARG A 187 16.49 1.63 8.10
N ASP A 188 16.20 2.66 8.90
CA ASP A 188 15.52 3.86 8.40
C ASP A 188 16.42 4.65 7.45
N TYR A 189 17.72 4.69 7.75
CA TYR A 189 18.72 5.26 6.86
C TYR A 189 18.80 4.51 5.52
N ASN A 190 18.92 3.18 5.58
CA ASN A 190 18.98 2.34 4.38
C ASN A 190 17.70 2.44 3.54
N LEU A 191 16.53 2.55 4.17
CA LEU A 191 15.25 2.78 3.47
C LEU A 191 15.24 4.15 2.78
N ALA A 192 15.68 5.21 3.47
CA ALA A 192 15.77 6.55 2.90
C ALA A 192 16.77 6.60 1.73
N GLU A 193 17.96 5.99 1.89
CA GLU A 193 18.97 5.89 0.83
C GLU A 193 18.44 5.12 -0.39
N ASN A 194 17.81 3.98 -0.18
CA ASN A 194 17.24 3.17 -1.27
C ASN A 194 16.08 3.91 -1.97
N LYS A 195 15.27 4.65 -1.22
CA LYS A 195 14.22 5.51 -1.77
C LYS A 195 14.85 6.61 -2.64
N LEU A 196 15.85 7.28 -2.12
CA LEU A 196 16.57 8.33 -2.87
C LEU A 196 17.18 7.80 -4.17
N LYS A 197 17.88 6.66 -4.13
CA LYS A 197 18.46 6.01 -5.32
C LYS A 197 17.44 5.71 -6.41
N LYS A 198 16.20 5.41 -6.03
CA LYS A 198 15.10 5.15 -6.98
C LYS A 198 14.46 6.43 -7.52
N LEU A 199 14.43 7.49 -6.73
CA LEU A 199 13.76 8.74 -7.06
C LEU A 199 14.70 9.72 -7.78
N ASP A 200 15.96 9.78 -7.38
CA ASP A 200 16.94 10.72 -7.94
C ASP A 200 17.43 10.23 -9.30
N ARG A 201 16.92 10.86 -10.34
CA ARG A 201 17.31 10.56 -11.74
C ARG A 201 18.81 10.72 -11.99
N ASP A 202 19.49 11.57 -11.24
CA ASP A 202 20.93 11.78 -11.40
C ASP A 202 21.74 10.57 -10.93
N GLN A 203 21.18 9.79 -10.00
CA GLN A 203 21.80 8.57 -9.49
C GLN A 203 21.38 7.30 -10.26
N MET A 204 20.41 7.41 -11.17
CA MET A 204 19.97 6.27 -12.00
C MET A 204 21.02 5.91 -13.05
N THR A 205 21.09 4.61 -13.36
CA THR A 205 21.89 4.13 -14.50
C THR A 205 21.36 4.68 -15.82
N LEU A 206 22.23 4.84 -16.81
CA LEU A 206 21.83 5.31 -18.15
C LEU A 206 20.72 4.43 -18.76
N ALA A 207 20.74 3.13 -18.52
CA ALA A 207 19.71 2.21 -19.00
C ALA A 207 18.33 2.51 -18.39
N ASN A 208 18.27 2.82 -17.08
CA ASN A 208 17.03 3.19 -16.41
C ASN A 208 16.51 4.56 -16.89
N LYS A 209 17.41 5.55 -17.05
CA LYS A 209 17.04 6.87 -17.61
C LYS A 209 16.44 6.74 -19.00
N LEU A 210 17.06 5.94 -19.88
CA LEU A 210 16.54 5.69 -21.21
C LEU A 210 15.23 4.92 -21.19
N GLY A 211 15.10 3.93 -20.28
CA GLY A 211 13.87 3.17 -20.11
C GLY A 211 12.70 4.05 -19.68
N ASP A 212 12.91 5.01 -18.79
CA ASP A 212 11.89 5.96 -18.36
C ASP A 212 11.49 6.91 -19.50
N ILE A 213 12.46 7.43 -20.25
CA ILE A 213 12.18 8.27 -21.41
C ILE A 213 11.36 7.52 -22.47
N VAL A 214 11.72 6.26 -22.74
CA VAL A 214 11.00 5.44 -23.74
C VAL A 214 9.56 5.15 -23.29
N ARG A 215 9.34 4.89 -22.00
CA ARG A 215 7.98 4.64 -21.45
C ARG A 215 7.08 5.88 -21.46
N ASP A 216 7.69 7.07 -21.36
CA ASP A 216 6.96 8.35 -21.41
C ASP A 216 6.74 8.87 -22.85
N LEU A 217 7.23 8.16 -23.90
CA LEU A 217 6.99 8.56 -25.27
C LEU A 217 5.51 8.41 -25.65
N PRO A 218 4.96 9.33 -26.45
CA PRO A 218 3.65 9.17 -27.05
C PRO A 218 3.52 7.80 -27.73
N ILE A 219 2.38 7.14 -27.59
CA ILE A 219 2.10 5.79 -28.11
C ILE A 219 2.72 4.65 -27.26
N LEU A 220 3.79 4.88 -26.52
CA LEU A 220 4.40 3.84 -25.66
C LEU A 220 3.96 3.94 -24.21
N ASP A 221 3.34 5.04 -23.81
CA ASP A 221 2.83 5.30 -22.46
C ASP A 221 1.71 4.33 -22.00
N PHE A 222 1.08 3.59 -22.91
CA PHE A 222 0.16 2.50 -22.54
C PHE A 222 0.87 1.27 -21.94
N LEU A 223 2.20 1.17 -22.05
CA LEU A 223 3.01 0.04 -21.56
C LEU A 223 3.50 0.17 -20.11
N ASP A 224 2.87 0.93 -19.26
CA ASP A 224 3.28 1.31 -17.90
C ASP A 224 4.15 2.57 -17.87
N PRO A 225 3.54 3.73 -18.13
CA PRO A 225 4.22 5.01 -18.15
C PRO A 225 4.78 5.35 -16.78
N TYR A 226 5.85 6.15 -16.75
CA TYR A 226 6.42 6.65 -15.51
C TYR A 226 5.46 7.61 -14.79
N TYR A 227 4.82 8.52 -15.57
CA TYR A 227 3.75 9.39 -15.10
C TYR A 227 2.40 8.81 -15.51
N LYS A 228 1.55 8.52 -14.55
CA LYS A 228 0.28 7.84 -14.80
C LYS A 228 -0.85 8.41 -13.97
N VAL A 229 -2.07 8.24 -14.47
CA VAL A 229 -3.27 8.58 -13.73
C VAL A 229 -3.41 7.63 -12.55
N HIS A 230 -3.34 8.18 -11.34
CA HIS A 230 -3.68 7.45 -10.13
C HIS A 230 -5.19 7.46 -9.97
N GLN A 231 -5.78 6.30 -9.72
CA GLN A 231 -7.23 6.23 -9.52
C GLN A 231 -7.60 5.28 -8.40
N VAL A 232 -8.62 5.68 -7.66
CA VAL A 232 -9.26 4.88 -6.61
C VAL A 232 -10.67 4.54 -7.07
N VAL A 233 -11.01 3.26 -7.11
CA VAL A 233 -12.35 2.79 -7.44
C VAL A 233 -13.12 2.59 -6.13
N VAL A 234 -14.11 3.45 -5.88
CA VAL A 234 -14.92 3.46 -4.66
C VAL A 234 -16.15 2.58 -4.91
N ALA A 235 -16.05 1.30 -4.56
CA ALA A 235 -17.09 0.31 -4.89
C ALA A 235 -18.43 0.56 -4.17
N ASP A 236 -18.36 1.11 -2.94
CA ASP A 236 -19.53 1.32 -2.09
C ASP A 236 -20.30 2.59 -2.43
N VAL A 237 -19.65 3.56 -3.09
CA VAL A 237 -20.28 4.80 -3.56
C VAL A 237 -20.56 4.67 -5.06
N LYS A 238 -21.84 4.70 -5.40
CA LYS A 238 -22.30 4.52 -6.78
C LYS A 238 -23.05 5.76 -7.25
N TYR A 239 -23.00 6.03 -8.53
CA TYR A 239 -23.83 7.04 -9.18
C TYR A 239 -24.47 6.46 -10.45
N ASP A 240 -25.63 6.99 -10.79
CA ASP A 240 -26.38 6.51 -11.94
C ASP A 240 -25.95 7.22 -13.22
N VAL A 241 -25.60 6.44 -14.23
CA VAL A 241 -25.26 6.91 -15.57
C VAL A 241 -26.14 6.18 -16.57
N ASN A 242 -27.06 6.89 -17.21
CA ASN A 242 -27.85 6.32 -18.31
C ASN A 242 -28.42 4.93 -18.00
N PHE A 243 -29.15 4.78 -16.93
CA PHE A 243 -29.79 3.52 -16.48
C PHE A 243 -28.84 2.45 -15.88
N ALA A 244 -27.56 2.76 -15.71
CA ALA A 244 -26.60 1.89 -15.03
C ALA A 244 -26.04 2.58 -13.78
N SER A 245 -26.01 1.84 -12.67
CA SER A 245 -25.34 2.27 -11.44
C SER A 245 -23.88 1.84 -11.50
N VAL A 246 -22.96 2.81 -11.52
CA VAL A 246 -21.52 2.58 -11.65
C VAL A 246 -20.77 3.08 -10.42
N PRO A 247 -19.67 2.44 -10.01
CA PRO A 247 -18.85 2.92 -8.91
C PRO A 247 -18.20 4.25 -9.24
N VAL A 248 -18.00 5.08 -8.21
CA VAL A 248 -17.21 6.31 -8.33
C VAL A 248 -15.75 5.93 -8.59
N VAL A 249 -15.11 6.65 -9.50
CA VAL A 249 -13.67 6.53 -9.77
C VAL A 249 -13.03 7.88 -9.52
N ASP A 250 -12.27 7.99 -8.45
CA ASP A 250 -11.55 9.21 -8.07
C ASP A 250 -10.12 9.21 -8.61
N ARG A 251 -9.75 10.29 -9.30
CA ARG A 251 -8.42 10.52 -9.86
C ARG A 251 -7.67 11.68 -9.22
N CYS A 252 -8.19 12.23 -8.16
CA CYS A 252 -7.65 13.41 -7.46
C CYS A 252 -6.19 13.21 -7.02
N THR A 253 -5.81 11.99 -6.62
CA THR A 253 -4.44 11.64 -6.26
C THR A 253 -3.45 11.66 -7.42
N SER A 254 -3.89 11.88 -8.67
CA SER A 254 -2.98 12.12 -9.79
C SER A 254 -2.23 13.44 -9.69
N CYS A 255 -2.84 14.45 -9.03
CA CYS A 255 -2.25 15.76 -8.76
C CYS A 255 -1.96 15.97 -7.26
N HIS A 256 -2.84 15.48 -6.36
CA HIS A 256 -2.69 15.59 -4.91
C HIS A 256 -1.84 14.44 -4.35
N LEU A 257 -0.57 14.37 -4.72
CA LEU A 257 0.32 13.22 -4.49
C LEU A 257 0.82 13.07 -3.05
N GLY A 258 0.88 14.17 -2.28
CA GLY A 258 1.33 14.16 -0.88
C GLY A 258 0.20 13.98 0.13
N ILE A 259 -1.04 13.84 -0.33
CA ILE A 259 -2.24 14.02 0.49
C ILE A 259 -2.39 13.04 1.66
N ASP A 260 -1.88 11.83 1.51
CA ASP A 260 -1.93 10.76 2.52
C ASP A 260 -0.60 10.58 3.30
N ASN A 261 0.40 11.41 3.01
CA ASN A 261 1.73 11.28 3.59
C ASN A 261 2.03 12.44 4.56
N PRO A 262 2.29 12.16 5.87
CA PRO A 262 2.56 13.19 6.88
C PRO A 262 3.83 14.01 6.62
N ASP A 263 4.71 13.57 5.73
CA ASP A 263 5.96 14.28 5.40
C ASP A 263 5.75 15.59 4.61
N TYR A 264 4.54 15.82 4.11
CA TYR A 264 4.20 16.94 3.23
C TYR A 264 3.29 17.99 3.89
N VAL A 265 3.22 18.03 5.23
CA VAL A 265 2.38 18.99 5.97
C VAL A 265 2.69 20.43 5.57
N ASP A 266 3.96 20.76 5.38
CA ASP A 266 4.44 22.10 5.00
C ASP A 266 4.58 22.28 3.49
N ALA A 267 4.19 21.30 2.69
CA ALA A 267 4.28 21.39 1.24
C ALA A 267 3.22 22.34 0.67
N PRO A 268 3.50 23.05 -0.44
CA PRO A 268 2.51 23.88 -1.11
C PRO A 268 1.39 23.03 -1.71
N GLN A 269 0.22 23.66 -1.92
CA GLN A 269 -0.84 23.03 -2.72
C GLN A 269 -0.38 22.79 -4.16
N PRO A 270 -0.73 21.65 -4.78
CA PRO A 270 -1.68 20.62 -4.31
C PRO A 270 -1.04 19.46 -3.52
N TYR A 271 0.21 19.58 -3.06
CA TYR A 271 1.01 18.48 -2.51
C TYR A 271 0.92 18.33 -0.99
N THR A 272 0.25 19.27 -0.30
CA THR A 272 0.16 19.26 1.15
C THR A 272 -0.64 18.05 1.66
N THR A 273 -0.24 17.56 2.83
CA THR A 273 -0.93 16.49 3.57
C THR A 273 -2.36 16.90 3.90
N HIS A 274 -3.30 15.96 3.79
CA HIS A 274 -4.68 16.18 4.26
C HIS A 274 -4.69 16.38 5.78
N PRO A 275 -5.41 17.39 6.29
CA PRO A 275 -5.59 17.54 7.72
C PRO A 275 -6.32 16.32 8.31
N ASN A 276 -6.02 15.98 9.58
CA ASN A 276 -6.67 14.90 10.32
C ASN A 276 -6.58 13.51 9.65
N LEU A 277 -5.36 13.08 9.28
CA LEU A 277 -5.15 11.75 8.67
C LEU A 277 -5.63 10.57 9.52
N ASP A 278 -5.72 10.73 10.83
CA ASP A 278 -6.29 9.78 11.77
C ASP A 278 -7.80 9.57 11.56
N LEU A 279 -8.51 10.55 11.02
CA LEU A 279 -9.93 10.44 10.67
C LEU A 279 -10.18 10.11 9.20
N TYR A 280 -9.25 10.46 8.29
CA TYR A 280 -9.45 10.39 6.85
C TYR A 280 -8.28 9.71 6.12
N LEU A 281 -8.55 9.13 4.97
CA LEU A 281 -7.65 8.60 3.95
C LEU A 281 -6.91 7.32 4.31
N THR A 282 -6.35 7.19 5.49
CA THR A 282 -5.56 6.01 5.85
C THR A 282 -6.43 4.76 5.98
N SER A 283 -5.85 3.59 5.76
CA SER A 283 -6.58 2.31 5.86
C SER A 283 -7.10 1.99 7.26
N SER A 284 -6.52 2.62 8.28
CA SER A 284 -6.93 2.49 9.69
C SER A 284 -7.88 3.57 10.16
N SER A 285 -8.13 4.61 9.34
CA SER A 285 -9.04 5.69 9.68
C SER A 285 -10.51 5.26 9.52
N PRO A 286 -11.46 5.96 10.18
CA PRO A 286 -12.88 5.73 9.98
C PRO A 286 -13.35 5.93 8.54
N HIS A 287 -12.64 6.77 7.75
CA HIS A 287 -12.97 7.08 6.36
C HIS A 287 -11.80 6.77 5.42
N PRO A 288 -11.50 5.46 5.17
CA PRO A 288 -10.44 5.06 4.26
C PRO A 288 -10.73 5.52 2.82
N ILE A 289 -9.70 5.96 2.11
CA ILE A 289 -9.84 6.45 0.74
C ILE A 289 -10.47 5.42 -0.20
N ASN A 290 -10.17 4.14 -0.01
CA ASN A 290 -10.71 3.06 -0.85
C ASN A 290 -12.23 2.87 -0.70
N ASN A 291 -12.82 3.28 0.43
CA ASN A 291 -14.24 3.12 0.71
C ASN A 291 -15.03 4.38 0.40
N PHE A 292 -14.43 5.56 0.57
CA PHE A 292 -15.13 6.84 0.47
C PHE A 292 -14.66 7.70 -0.71
N GLY A 293 -13.41 7.55 -1.16
CA GLY A 293 -12.81 8.43 -2.15
C GLY A 293 -12.67 9.86 -1.66
N CYS A 294 -12.51 10.80 -2.57
CA CYS A 294 -12.36 12.22 -2.30
C CYS A 294 -13.67 12.98 -2.54
N THR A 295 -14.34 12.67 -3.66
CA THR A 295 -15.52 13.41 -4.11
C THR A 295 -16.77 13.17 -3.29
N SER A 296 -16.82 12.14 -2.45
CA SER A 296 -17.91 11.93 -1.48
C SER A 296 -17.99 13.07 -0.47
N CYS A 297 -16.85 13.69 -0.10
CA CYS A 297 -16.76 14.81 0.83
C CYS A 297 -16.59 16.14 0.11
N HIS A 298 -15.74 16.19 -0.93
CA HIS A 298 -15.39 17.44 -1.60
C HIS A 298 -16.29 17.82 -2.78
N ALA A 299 -17.14 16.90 -3.25
CA ALA A 299 -17.84 17.01 -4.52
C ALA A 299 -16.87 17.18 -5.71
N GLY A 300 -17.26 17.86 -6.78
CA GLY A 300 -16.40 18.00 -7.96
C GLY A 300 -16.50 16.84 -8.94
N ARG A 301 -15.65 16.87 -9.97
CA ARG A 301 -15.64 15.83 -11.00
C ARG A 301 -14.52 14.83 -10.74
N SER A 302 -14.87 13.67 -10.19
CA SER A 302 -13.95 12.63 -9.75
C SER A 302 -12.97 12.11 -10.82
N ARG A 303 -13.38 12.13 -12.09
CA ARG A 303 -12.57 11.65 -13.23
C ARG A 303 -11.74 12.74 -13.91
N GLY A 304 -11.75 13.96 -13.39
CA GLY A 304 -10.92 15.06 -13.90
C GLY A 304 -9.42 14.75 -13.74
N THR A 305 -8.64 15.12 -14.76
CA THR A 305 -7.17 14.99 -14.78
C THR A 305 -6.48 16.34 -14.99
N THR A 306 -7.27 17.42 -15.09
CA THR A 306 -6.80 18.81 -15.15
C THR A 306 -7.44 19.62 -14.05
N PHE A 307 -6.86 20.77 -13.73
CA PHE A 307 -7.42 21.70 -12.75
C PHE A 307 -8.87 22.09 -13.06
N LEU A 308 -9.13 22.44 -14.33
CA LEU A 308 -10.46 22.81 -14.80
C LEU A 308 -11.43 21.64 -14.85
N SER A 309 -10.99 20.50 -15.39
CA SER A 309 -11.88 19.35 -15.57
C SER A 309 -12.29 18.72 -14.24
N SER A 310 -11.54 18.92 -13.15
CA SER A 310 -11.89 18.50 -11.80
C SER A 310 -12.94 19.39 -11.13
N SER A 311 -13.28 20.54 -11.78
CA SER A 311 -14.31 21.52 -11.33
C SER A 311 -14.00 22.14 -9.97
N HIS A 312 -12.74 22.54 -9.76
CA HIS A 312 -12.32 23.29 -8.58
C HIS A 312 -13.11 24.60 -8.44
N THR A 313 -13.49 24.94 -7.22
CA THR A 313 -14.21 26.17 -6.90
C THR A 313 -13.39 27.04 -5.93
N PRO A 314 -13.14 28.31 -6.25
CA PRO A 314 -12.32 29.18 -5.40
C PRO A 314 -13.02 29.49 -4.07
N ASN A 315 -12.23 29.56 -2.99
CA ASN A 315 -12.72 29.90 -1.66
C ASN A 315 -12.99 31.40 -1.51
N THR A 316 -12.19 32.21 -2.19
CA THR A 316 -12.21 33.69 -2.07
C THR A 316 -12.16 34.33 -3.45
N PRO A 317 -12.52 35.63 -3.56
CA PRO A 317 -12.33 36.39 -4.80
C PRO A 317 -10.85 36.48 -5.23
N GLU A 318 -9.92 36.48 -4.28
CA GLU A 318 -8.48 36.49 -4.50
C GLU A 318 -8.03 35.17 -5.12
N ASP A 319 -8.50 34.04 -4.61
CA ASP A 319 -8.26 32.71 -5.20
C ASP A 319 -8.78 32.68 -6.64
N LYS A 320 -10.00 33.20 -6.86
CA LYS A 320 -10.58 33.24 -8.21
C LYS A 320 -9.69 34.03 -9.19
N LYS A 321 -9.19 35.19 -8.77
CA LYS A 321 -8.32 36.01 -9.61
C LYS A 321 -7.01 35.29 -9.93
N ARG A 322 -6.36 34.73 -8.91
CA ARG A 322 -5.13 33.95 -9.05
C ARG A 322 -5.33 32.75 -10.00
N TRP A 323 -6.40 31.99 -9.83
CA TRP A 323 -6.66 30.81 -10.65
C TRP A 323 -7.01 31.14 -12.10
N ILE A 324 -7.58 32.31 -12.37
CA ILE A 324 -7.76 32.79 -13.75
C ILE A 324 -6.41 33.04 -14.40
N GLU A 325 -5.45 33.61 -13.65
CA GLU A 325 -4.10 33.93 -14.16
C GLU A 325 -3.24 32.65 -14.31
N GLU A 326 -3.30 31.72 -13.34
CA GLU A 326 -2.42 30.54 -13.27
C GLU A 326 -2.97 29.34 -14.06
N HIS A 327 -4.30 29.16 -14.12
CA HIS A 327 -4.94 27.96 -14.65
C HIS A 327 -6.01 28.25 -15.71
N ASP A 328 -6.13 29.49 -16.21
CA ASP A 328 -7.21 29.92 -17.12
C ASP A 328 -8.61 29.50 -16.56
N TRP A 329 -8.78 29.65 -15.24
CA TRP A 329 -9.95 29.15 -14.54
C TRP A 329 -11.23 29.80 -15.02
N LYS A 330 -12.23 28.95 -15.27
CA LYS A 330 -13.60 29.34 -15.62
C LYS A 330 -14.60 28.37 -15.02
N VAL A 331 -15.85 28.80 -14.86
CA VAL A 331 -16.92 27.94 -14.39
C VAL A 331 -17.15 26.81 -15.38
N ASN A 332 -17.15 25.57 -14.90
CA ASN A 332 -17.47 24.41 -15.71
C ASN A 332 -18.99 24.23 -15.81
N HIS A 333 -19.61 24.88 -16.79
CA HIS A 333 -21.07 24.84 -16.99
C HIS A 333 -21.61 23.45 -17.37
N HIS A 334 -20.76 22.52 -17.76
CA HIS A 334 -21.14 21.14 -18.12
C HIS A 334 -21.17 20.19 -16.92
N TRP A 335 -20.80 20.67 -15.72
CA TRP A 335 -20.81 19.89 -14.52
C TRP A 335 -21.65 20.53 -13.44
N LEU A 336 -22.74 19.86 -13.03
CA LEU A 336 -23.76 20.42 -12.13
C LEU A 336 -23.31 20.47 -10.66
N THR A 337 -22.31 19.65 -10.29
CA THR A 337 -21.82 19.55 -8.91
C THR A 337 -20.34 19.93 -8.84
N PRO A 338 -20.01 21.23 -8.90
CA PRO A 338 -18.63 21.68 -8.76
C PRO A 338 -18.09 21.31 -7.38
N MET A 339 -16.77 21.31 -7.22
CA MET A 339 -16.12 21.06 -5.94
C MET A 339 -16.59 22.09 -4.91
N LEU A 340 -16.88 21.66 -3.70
CA LEU A 340 -17.22 22.56 -2.61
C LEU A 340 -16.00 23.41 -2.23
N PRO A 341 -16.15 24.74 -2.06
CA PRO A 341 -15.12 25.52 -1.39
C PRO A 341 -14.76 24.88 -0.06
N THR A 342 -13.47 24.79 0.28
CA THR A 342 -12.99 24.05 1.47
C THR A 342 -13.66 24.49 2.78
N ARG A 343 -14.06 25.76 2.87
CA ARG A 343 -14.83 26.28 4.02
C ARG A 343 -16.19 25.61 4.22
N TYR A 344 -16.74 24.95 3.20
CA TYR A 344 -18.05 24.28 3.22
C TYR A 344 -17.96 22.74 3.12
N THR A 345 -16.76 22.17 3.05
CA THR A 345 -16.60 20.71 2.89
C THR A 345 -17.28 19.91 3.99
N GLU A 346 -17.25 20.41 5.23
CA GLU A 346 -17.92 19.74 6.36
C GLU A 346 -19.44 19.57 6.16
N ALA A 347 -20.06 20.38 5.29
CA ALA A 347 -21.49 20.20 4.98
C ALA A 347 -21.79 18.83 4.36
N SER A 348 -20.82 18.23 3.67
CA SER A 348 -20.95 16.88 3.09
C SER A 348 -21.06 15.77 4.15
N CYS A 349 -20.56 15.98 5.36
CA CYS A 349 -20.70 15.03 6.46
C CYS A 349 -22.17 14.70 6.74
N PHE A 350 -23.04 15.69 6.55
CA PHE A 350 -24.47 15.56 6.80
C PHE A 350 -25.17 14.58 5.86
N ASN A 351 -24.61 14.32 4.67
CA ASN A 351 -25.17 13.34 3.72
C ASN A 351 -25.22 11.91 4.31
N CYS A 352 -24.26 11.58 5.19
CA CYS A 352 -24.18 10.27 5.83
C CYS A 352 -24.49 10.34 7.34
N HIS A 353 -24.19 11.47 8.00
CA HIS A 353 -24.29 11.69 9.45
C HIS A 353 -25.45 12.60 9.84
N SER A 354 -26.57 12.54 9.12
CA SER A 354 -27.73 13.41 9.36
C SER A 354 -28.35 13.30 10.77
N ASN A 355 -28.14 12.18 11.46
CA ASN A 355 -28.69 11.92 12.79
C ASN A 355 -27.66 12.08 13.93
N THR A 356 -26.46 12.59 13.64
CA THR A 356 -25.38 12.71 14.61
C THR A 356 -25.15 14.18 14.94
N SER A 357 -25.17 14.53 16.23
CA SER A 357 -25.07 15.92 16.70
C SER A 357 -23.66 16.34 17.10
N ASP A 358 -22.72 15.39 17.17
CA ASP A 358 -21.33 15.68 17.56
C ASP A 358 -20.41 14.77 16.71
N LEU A 359 -19.82 15.35 15.68
CA LEU A 359 -18.94 14.68 14.75
C LEU A 359 -17.50 15.12 15.00
N ALA A 360 -16.62 14.17 15.27
CA ALA A 360 -15.19 14.44 15.40
C ALA A 360 -14.63 15.04 14.09
N GLY A 361 -13.87 16.14 14.18
CA GLY A 361 -13.27 16.82 13.02
C GLY A 361 -14.27 17.57 12.13
N ALA A 362 -15.48 17.90 12.62
CA ALA A 362 -16.52 18.62 11.88
C ALA A 362 -17.11 19.75 12.73
N GLU A 363 -16.28 20.65 13.22
CA GLU A 363 -16.63 21.69 14.18
C GLU A 363 -17.67 22.67 13.64
N LYS A 364 -17.63 22.99 12.34
CA LYS A 364 -18.59 23.94 11.73
C LYS A 364 -19.98 23.38 11.64
N ILE A 365 -20.10 22.08 11.25
CA ILE A 365 -21.42 21.45 11.20
C ILE A 365 -21.98 21.24 12.61
N ASN A 366 -21.16 20.89 13.59
CA ASN A 366 -21.54 20.76 14.98
C ASN A 366 -22.03 22.08 15.53
N LEU A 367 -21.32 23.19 15.24
CA LEU A 367 -21.76 24.53 15.58
C LEU A 367 -23.06 24.87 14.88
N GLY A 368 -23.19 24.60 13.59
CA GLY A 368 -24.42 24.85 12.81
C GLY A 368 -25.64 24.13 13.39
N LEU A 369 -25.51 22.85 13.71
CA LEU A 369 -26.55 22.03 14.33
C LEU A 369 -26.95 22.60 15.71
N SER A 370 -25.95 22.96 16.55
CA SER A 370 -26.17 23.56 17.84
C SER A 370 -26.90 24.92 17.72
N LEU A 371 -26.58 25.74 16.73
CA LEU A 371 -27.25 27.05 16.50
C LEU A 371 -28.70 26.86 16.03
N VAL A 372 -28.98 25.91 15.14
CA VAL A 372 -30.34 25.57 14.68
C VAL A 372 -31.20 25.12 15.86
N ASP A 373 -30.67 24.33 16.76
CA ASP A 373 -31.36 23.86 17.96
C ASP A 373 -31.59 25.02 18.96
N LYS A 374 -30.52 25.72 19.33
CA LYS A 374 -30.59 26.84 20.30
C LYS A 374 -31.44 28.01 19.84
N ALA A 375 -31.41 28.31 18.55
CA ALA A 375 -32.27 29.39 17.97
C ALA A 375 -33.70 28.94 17.75
N GLY A 376 -34.01 27.65 17.93
CA GLY A 376 -35.34 27.11 17.77
C GLY A 376 -35.87 27.15 16.34
N CYS A 377 -34.98 27.13 15.33
CA CYS A 377 -35.35 27.17 13.92
C CYS A 377 -36.33 26.07 13.54
N ASN A 378 -36.19 24.89 14.13
CA ASN A 378 -37.07 23.73 13.99
C ASN A 378 -38.49 23.95 14.53
N GLY A 379 -38.70 25.01 15.35
CA GLY A 379 -40.01 25.38 15.82
C GLY A 379 -40.93 25.89 14.70
N CYS A 380 -40.36 26.62 13.74
CA CYS A 380 -41.08 27.29 12.67
C CYS A 380 -40.81 26.70 11.27
N HIS A 381 -39.60 26.21 11.00
CA HIS A 381 -39.18 25.73 9.67
C HIS A 381 -39.18 24.24 9.55
N HIS A 382 -39.59 23.73 8.39
CA HIS A 382 -39.47 22.35 8.03
C HIS A 382 -38.07 22.03 7.47
N ASN A 383 -37.49 20.91 7.93
CA ASN A 383 -36.29 20.32 7.36
C ASN A 383 -36.52 18.82 7.25
N GLU A 384 -36.28 18.26 6.09
CA GLU A 384 -36.50 16.81 5.81
C GLU A 384 -35.73 15.88 6.75
N ASN A 385 -34.59 16.36 7.26
CA ASN A 385 -33.74 15.58 8.18
C ASN A 385 -34.23 15.62 9.64
N TRP A 386 -35.19 16.48 9.97
CA TRP A 386 -35.83 16.53 11.27
C TRP A 386 -37.34 16.30 11.10
N PRO A 387 -37.77 15.02 11.10
CA PRO A 387 -39.18 14.72 10.93
C PRO A 387 -40.01 15.39 12.03
N SER A 388 -40.88 16.23 11.64
CA SER A 388 -41.77 16.94 12.54
C SER A 388 -43.08 17.29 11.81
N LEU A 389 -44.10 17.58 12.59
CA LEU A 389 -45.41 18.09 12.12
C LEU A 389 -45.24 19.23 11.12
N GLU A 390 -46.25 19.48 10.28
CA GLU A 390 -46.29 20.64 9.39
C GLU A 390 -45.93 21.92 10.13
N LYS A 391 -45.02 22.69 9.57
CA LYS A 391 -44.49 23.92 10.15
C LYS A 391 -45.01 25.14 9.38
N ALA A 392 -45.19 26.24 10.08
CA ALA A 392 -45.68 27.49 9.49
C ALA A 392 -44.67 28.20 8.58
N GLY A 393 -43.38 27.92 8.77
CA GLY A 393 -42.30 28.51 7.97
C GLY A 393 -41.99 27.72 6.71
N PRO A 394 -41.36 28.34 5.70
CA PRO A 394 -40.93 27.65 4.48
C PRO A 394 -39.88 26.61 4.76
N ASN A 395 -39.81 25.58 3.90
CA ASN A 395 -38.78 24.57 3.94
C ASN A 395 -37.38 25.17 3.69
N LEU A 396 -36.39 24.78 4.51
CA LEU A 396 -35.00 25.26 4.44
C LEU A 396 -34.13 24.47 3.48
N LYS A 397 -34.64 23.44 2.80
CA LYS A 397 -33.86 22.57 1.90
C LYS A 397 -33.07 23.34 0.84
N HIS A 398 -33.65 24.41 0.31
CA HIS A 398 -33.05 25.19 -0.78
C HIS A 398 -32.66 26.62 -0.32
N ILE A 399 -32.32 26.79 0.96
CA ILE A 399 -31.98 28.11 1.51
C ILE A 399 -30.76 28.74 0.83
N ASN A 400 -29.80 27.90 0.39
CA ASN A 400 -28.63 28.35 -0.33
C ASN A 400 -28.95 29.00 -1.68
N GLU A 401 -29.99 28.57 -2.36
CA GLU A 401 -30.44 29.17 -3.63
C GLU A 401 -30.96 30.60 -3.45
N LYS A 402 -31.46 30.90 -2.27
CA LYS A 402 -31.99 32.24 -1.90
C LYS A 402 -30.91 33.22 -1.46
N LEU A 403 -29.70 32.76 -1.20
CA LEU A 403 -28.56 33.57 -0.75
C LEU A 403 -27.66 34.00 -1.91
N THR A 404 -27.92 33.52 -3.11
CA THR A 404 -27.15 33.82 -4.33
C THR A 404 -27.77 34.83 -5.27
N GLU A 405 -28.96 35.33 -4.95
CA GLU A 405 -29.59 36.50 -5.57
C GLU A 405 -29.20 37.77 -4.77
#